data_7cd6030a9f628adfebab9dd2a34768f4
#
_entry.id   7cd6030a9f628adfebab9dd2a34768f4
#
_cell.length_a   1.000
_cell.length_b   1.000
_cell.length_c   1.000
_cell.angle_alpha   90.00
_cell.angle_beta   90.00
_cell.angle_gamma   90.00
#
_symmetry.space_group_name_H-M   'P 1'
#
loop_
_entity.id
_entity.type
_entity.pdbx_description
1 polymer ?
#
loop_
_entity_poly.entity_id
_entity_poly.type
_entity_poly.pdbx_seq_one_letter_code
_entity_poly.pdbx_strand_id
1 'polypeptide(L)'
;MALASSVTRNAFKIVFAPLSLEQVYQLADDSQNGAVVVMSGTVRDNTDGRIVESLEYQAYEPMAIQIFQQIAVQIQSQWPEVKRVVIHHRIGQLRVGEISVLVAVGSPHRAEAFAACQYGIDTLKHSAPIWKKEHWADGSSSWVSIAACEDQH
;
A
#
# COMPACT_ATOMS: atom_id res chain seq x y z
N MET A 1 0.17 -23.40 23.60
CA MET A 1 0.98 -22.21 23.62
C MET A 1 0.19 -20.99 23.22
N ALA A 2 -0.47 -20.42 24.18
CA ALA A 2 -1.30 -19.23 23.97
C ALA A 2 -0.50 -18.02 23.44
N LEU A 3 0.80 -17.96 23.75
CA LEU A 3 1.65 -16.83 23.36
C LEU A 3 1.83 -16.72 21.84
N ALA A 4 1.84 -17.83 21.10
CA ALA A 4 2.02 -17.81 19.66
C ALA A 4 0.86 -17.14 18.92
N SER A 5 -0.37 -17.23 19.46
CA SER A 5 -1.57 -16.67 18.82
C SER A 5 -1.71 -15.17 19.04
N SER A 6 -0.96 -14.57 20.00
CA SER A 6 -1.02 -13.14 20.25
C SER A 6 0.03 -12.33 19.50
N VAL A 7 0.96 -13.00 18.80
CA VAL A 7 2.03 -12.32 18.08
C VAL A 7 1.47 -11.72 16.79
N THR A 8 1.68 -10.41 16.61
CA THR A 8 1.35 -9.76 15.35
C THR A 8 2.34 -10.20 14.26
N ARG A 9 1.83 -10.35 13.04
CA ARG A 9 2.64 -10.72 11.87
C ARG A 9 2.36 -9.74 10.76
N ASN A 10 3.42 -9.05 10.34
CA ASN A 10 3.33 -8.04 9.31
C ASN A 10 4.29 -8.39 8.18
N ALA A 11 3.95 -8.00 6.95
CA ALA A 11 4.79 -8.25 5.81
C ALA A 11 4.92 -6.98 4.96
N PHE A 12 6.15 -6.56 4.72
CA PHE A 12 6.45 -5.35 3.97
C PHE A 12 7.43 -5.67 2.85
N LYS A 13 7.18 -5.07 1.67
CA LYS A 13 7.95 -5.39 0.49
C LYS A 13 7.96 -4.22 -0.48
N ILE A 14 9.13 -3.92 -1.03
CA ILE A 14 9.29 -2.98 -2.13
C ILE A 14 10.05 -3.72 -3.23
N VAL A 15 9.43 -3.86 -4.41
CA VAL A 15 9.98 -4.70 -5.47
C VAL A 15 9.73 -4.09 -6.85
N PHE A 16 10.53 -4.52 -7.82
CA PHE A 16 10.31 -4.18 -9.23
C PHE A 16 9.29 -5.12 -9.89
N ALA A 17 9.17 -6.33 -9.40
CA ALA A 17 8.28 -7.34 -9.99
C ALA A 17 6.81 -6.99 -9.75
N PRO A 18 5.89 -7.47 -10.60
CA PRO A 18 4.47 -7.28 -10.38
C PRO A 18 4.02 -7.78 -9.01
N LEU A 19 3.11 -7.05 -8.38
CA LEU A 19 2.54 -7.43 -7.08
C LEU A 19 1.45 -8.48 -7.27
N SER A 20 1.28 -9.35 -6.27
CA SER A 20 0.31 -10.43 -6.28
C SER A 20 -0.79 -10.19 -5.25
N LEU A 21 -2.03 -10.05 -5.73
CA LEU A 21 -3.22 -9.95 -4.87
C LEU A 21 -3.37 -11.20 -4.00
N GLU A 22 -3.15 -12.37 -4.59
CA GLU A 22 -3.28 -13.64 -3.88
C GLU A 22 -2.27 -13.72 -2.74
N GLN A 23 -1.02 -13.32 -2.99
CA GLN A 23 0.03 -13.37 -1.98
C GLN A 23 -0.29 -12.47 -0.79
N VAL A 24 -0.70 -11.21 -1.02
CA VAL A 24 -1.00 -10.31 0.10
C VAL A 24 -2.24 -10.76 0.86
N TYR A 25 -3.24 -11.33 0.15
CA TYR A 25 -4.40 -11.89 0.81
C TYR A 25 -3.99 -13.01 1.76
N GLN A 26 -3.19 -13.95 1.28
CA GLN A 26 -2.72 -15.09 2.10
C GLN A 26 -1.89 -14.62 3.29
N LEU A 27 -1.04 -13.61 3.10
CA LEU A 27 -0.24 -13.06 4.18
C LEU A 27 -1.08 -12.36 5.25
N ALA A 28 -2.18 -11.73 4.87
CA ALA A 28 -3.08 -11.04 5.80
C ALA A 28 -4.07 -11.99 6.47
N ASP A 29 -4.33 -13.14 5.87
CA ASP A 29 -5.30 -14.09 6.39
C ASP A 29 -4.78 -14.85 7.60
N ASP A 30 -5.70 -15.23 8.48
CA ASP A 30 -5.42 -15.98 9.69
C ASP A 30 -6.71 -16.68 10.11
N SER A 31 -6.58 -17.83 10.76
CA SER A 31 -7.73 -18.60 11.19
C SER A 31 -8.65 -17.86 12.17
N GLN A 32 -8.11 -16.84 12.86
CA GLN A 32 -8.88 -16.02 13.79
C GLN A 32 -9.58 -14.84 13.12
N ASN A 33 -9.31 -14.58 11.84
CA ASN A 33 -9.89 -13.46 11.13
C ASN A 33 -11.25 -13.83 10.53
N GLY A 34 -12.20 -12.92 10.64
CA GLY A 34 -13.46 -12.99 9.92
C GLY A 34 -13.50 -12.08 8.71
N ALA A 35 -12.49 -11.21 8.57
CA ALA A 35 -12.42 -10.25 7.47
C ALA A 35 -10.98 -10.01 7.03
N VAL A 36 -10.78 -9.96 5.72
CA VAL A 36 -9.54 -9.51 5.10
C VAL A 36 -9.91 -8.44 4.10
N VAL A 37 -9.37 -7.23 4.27
CA VAL A 37 -9.60 -6.12 3.35
C VAL A 37 -8.31 -5.84 2.61
N VAL A 38 -8.39 -5.78 1.28
CA VAL A 38 -7.25 -5.46 0.42
C VAL A 38 -7.58 -4.21 -0.37
N MET A 39 -6.75 -3.19 -0.23
CA MET A 39 -6.78 -2.00 -1.08
C MET A 39 -5.70 -2.14 -2.15
N SER A 40 -6.11 -2.04 -3.40
CA SER A 40 -5.21 -2.09 -4.54
C SER A 40 -5.17 -0.72 -5.21
N GLY A 41 -3.99 -0.10 -5.23
CA GLY A 41 -3.76 1.12 -6.00
C GLY A 41 -3.25 0.76 -7.39
N THR A 42 -3.90 1.32 -8.42
CA THR A 42 -3.55 1.04 -9.81
C THR A 42 -3.19 2.31 -10.55
N VAL A 43 -2.47 2.16 -11.65
CA VAL A 43 -2.06 3.29 -12.49
C VAL A 43 -3.25 3.73 -13.35
N ARG A 44 -3.68 4.99 -13.21
CA ARG A 44 -4.77 5.58 -13.99
C ARG A 44 -4.28 6.06 -15.35
N ASP A 45 -5.18 6.16 -16.30
CA ASP A 45 -4.87 6.61 -17.66
C ASP A 45 -4.89 8.14 -17.82
N ASN A 46 -5.25 8.88 -16.78
CA ASN A 46 -5.27 10.34 -16.82
C ASN A 46 -5.01 10.97 -15.47
N THR A 47 -4.49 12.21 -15.50
CA THR A 47 -4.34 13.08 -14.33
C THR A 47 -4.80 14.47 -14.76
N ASP A 48 -5.86 14.98 -14.13
CA ASP A 48 -6.45 16.29 -14.42
C ASP A 48 -6.74 16.49 -15.92
N GLY A 49 -7.25 15.44 -16.58
CA GLY A 49 -7.59 15.47 -17.99
C GLY A 49 -6.44 15.21 -18.94
N ARG A 50 -5.21 15.10 -18.45
CA ARG A 50 -4.05 14.75 -19.29
C ARG A 50 -3.90 13.24 -19.36
N ILE A 51 -3.65 12.74 -20.56
CA ILE A 51 -3.47 11.31 -20.80
C ILE A 51 -2.10 10.87 -20.28
N VAL A 52 -2.10 9.88 -19.40
CA VAL A 52 -0.90 9.24 -18.84
C VAL A 52 -0.64 7.95 -19.63
N GLU A 53 0.58 7.77 -20.11
CA GLU A 53 0.98 6.53 -20.79
C GLU A 53 1.59 5.52 -19.82
N SER A 54 2.39 6.01 -18.87
CA SER A 54 3.05 5.16 -17.88
C SER A 54 3.47 5.99 -16.68
N LEU A 55 3.80 5.30 -15.60
CA LEU A 55 4.43 5.89 -14.42
C LEU A 55 5.76 5.21 -14.16
N GLU A 56 6.64 5.94 -13.49
CA GLU A 56 7.85 5.38 -12.91
C GLU A 56 7.87 5.72 -11.43
N TYR A 57 7.96 4.69 -10.59
CA TYR A 57 8.05 4.88 -9.15
C TYR A 57 9.47 4.72 -8.66
N GLN A 58 9.89 5.60 -7.76
CA GLN A 58 11.15 5.47 -7.02
C GLN A 58 10.88 5.62 -5.54
N ALA A 59 11.66 4.92 -4.72
CA ALA A 59 11.54 4.97 -3.28
C ALA A 59 12.92 4.99 -2.64
N TYR A 60 13.03 5.70 -1.53
CA TYR A 60 14.15 5.51 -0.62
C TYR A 60 13.79 4.31 0.27
N GLU A 61 14.23 3.12 -0.16
CA GLU A 61 13.69 1.86 0.33
C GLU A 61 13.87 1.64 1.84
N PRO A 62 15.06 1.86 2.45
CA PRO A 62 15.20 1.64 3.88
C PRO A 62 14.25 2.46 4.72
N MET A 63 14.08 3.75 4.38
CA MET A 63 13.16 4.64 5.08
C MET A 63 11.71 4.28 4.80
N ALA A 64 11.38 3.91 3.57
CA ALA A 64 10.03 3.51 3.20
C ALA A 64 9.59 2.27 3.98
N ILE A 65 10.45 1.27 4.10
CA ILE A 65 10.15 0.08 4.90
C ILE A 65 9.94 0.45 6.37
N GLN A 66 10.74 1.34 6.94
CA GLN A 66 10.55 1.82 8.30
C GLN A 66 9.19 2.50 8.47
N ILE A 67 8.78 3.31 7.50
CA ILE A 67 7.46 3.94 7.51
C ILE A 67 6.36 2.89 7.46
N PHE A 68 6.49 1.86 6.62
CA PHE A 68 5.51 0.76 6.58
C PHE A 68 5.40 0.07 7.93
N GLN A 69 6.53 -0.18 8.60
CA GLN A 69 6.55 -0.77 9.93
C GLN A 69 5.84 0.13 10.96
N GLN A 70 6.10 1.44 10.91
CA GLN A 70 5.45 2.41 11.80
C GLN A 70 3.94 2.46 11.57
N ILE A 71 3.51 2.40 10.31
CA ILE A 71 2.08 2.36 9.97
C ILE A 71 1.42 1.15 10.63
N ALA A 72 2.05 -0.02 10.51
CA ALA A 72 1.52 -1.24 11.11
C ALA A 72 1.43 -1.13 12.65
N VAL A 73 2.45 -0.55 13.28
CA VAL A 73 2.44 -0.31 14.74
C VAL A 73 1.29 0.62 15.12
N GLN A 74 1.08 1.71 14.37
CA GLN A 74 -0.01 2.65 14.62
C GLN A 74 -1.37 2.00 14.43
N ILE A 75 -1.54 1.18 13.38
CA ILE A 75 -2.77 0.43 13.14
C ILE A 75 -3.06 -0.49 14.33
N GLN A 76 -2.09 -1.26 14.74
CA GLN A 76 -2.26 -2.24 15.82
C GLN A 76 -2.43 -1.59 17.19
N SER A 77 -1.96 -0.36 17.36
CA SER A 77 -2.22 0.44 18.55
C SER A 77 -3.68 0.91 18.61
N GLN A 78 -4.24 1.33 17.47
CA GLN A 78 -5.64 1.79 17.41
C GLN A 78 -6.64 0.64 17.34
N TRP A 79 -6.27 -0.43 16.66
CA TRP A 79 -7.11 -1.63 16.49
C TRP A 79 -6.33 -2.86 16.95
N PRO A 80 -6.30 -3.14 18.25
CA PRO A 80 -5.46 -4.22 18.80
C PRO A 80 -5.80 -5.61 18.27
N GLU A 81 -7.01 -5.82 17.74
CA GLU A 81 -7.41 -7.10 17.16
C GLU A 81 -6.81 -7.35 15.78
N VAL A 82 -6.26 -6.33 15.13
CA VAL A 82 -5.58 -6.47 13.85
C VAL A 82 -4.22 -7.11 14.09
N LYS A 83 -4.06 -8.35 13.69
CA LYS A 83 -2.82 -9.10 13.89
C LYS A 83 -1.90 -9.09 12.68
N ARG A 84 -2.44 -8.79 11.50
CA ARG A 84 -1.68 -8.85 10.26
C ARG A 84 -1.93 -7.62 9.41
N VAL A 85 -0.84 -6.91 9.11
CA VAL A 85 -0.82 -5.77 8.19
C VAL A 85 0.21 -6.07 7.12
N VAL A 86 -0.20 -6.00 5.88
CA VAL A 86 0.66 -6.27 4.73
C VAL A 86 0.71 -5.03 3.86
N ILE A 87 1.91 -4.56 3.54
CA ILE A 87 2.11 -3.42 2.64
C ILE A 87 3.18 -3.81 1.61
N HIS A 88 2.76 -3.96 0.36
CA HIS A 88 3.66 -4.22 -0.76
C HIS A 88 3.59 -3.05 -1.74
N HIS A 89 4.72 -2.51 -2.13
CA HIS A 89 4.79 -1.43 -3.12
C HIS A 89 5.72 -1.83 -4.26
N ARG A 90 5.30 -1.53 -5.48
CA ARG A 90 6.09 -1.75 -6.67
C ARG A 90 6.83 -0.47 -7.04
N ILE A 91 8.08 -0.59 -7.47
CA ILE A 91 8.88 0.51 -8.01
C ILE A 91 9.33 0.16 -9.43
N GLY A 92 9.88 1.14 -10.13
CA GLY A 92 10.23 1.02 -11.54
C GLY A 92 9.08 1.45 -12.44
N GLN A 93 9.12 1.03 -13.68
CA GLN A 93 8.11 1.43 -14.68
C GLN A 93 6.85 0.58 -14.58
N LEU A 94 5.70 1.26 -14.56
CA LEU A 94 4.39 0.63 -14.54
C LEU A 94 3.54 1.19 -15.68
N ARG A 95 2.77 0.31 -16.30
CA ARG A 95 1.79 0.66 -17.31
C ARG A 95 0.46 0.98 -16.68
N VAL A 96 -0.38 1.69 -17.43
CA VAL A 96 -1.78 1.92 -17.04
C VAL A 96 -2.44 0.59 -16.71
N GLY A 97 -3.16 0.56 -15.59
CA GLY A 97 -3.86 -0.63 -15.10
C GLY A 97 -3.04 -1.55 -14.19
N GLU A 98 -1.72 -1.38 -14.14
CA GLU A 98 -0.90 -2.21 -13.27
C GLU A 98 -0.98 -1.76 -11.81
N ILE A 99 -0.80 -2.72 -10.91
CA ILE A 99 -0.89 -2.46 -9.47
C ILE A 99 0.42 -1.85 -8.96
N SER A 100 0.31 -0.69 -8.30
CA SER A 100 1.45 -0.01 -7.71
C SER A 100 1.62 -0.32 -6.22
N VAL A 101 0.52 -0.51 -5.51
CA VAL A 101 0.55 -0.73 -4.07
C VAL A 101 -0.59 -1.65 -3.66
N LEU A 102 -0.30 -2.50 -2.68
CA LEU A 102 -1.30 -3.33 -2.02
C LEU A 102 -1.17 -3.12 -0.51
N VAL A 103 -2.29 -2.79 0.12
CA VAL A 103 -2.41 -2.73 1.58
C VAL A 103 -3.46 -3.74 1.97
N ALA A 104 -3.11 -4.72 2.79
CA ALA A 104 -4.04 -5.75 3.23
C ALA A 104 -4.04 -5.82 4.75
N VAL A 105 -5.23 -5.93 5.32
CA VAL A 105 -5.44 -5.99 6.76
C VAL A 105 -6.40 -7.13 7.07
N GLY A 106 -5.99 -8.00 8.00
CA GLY A 106 -6.84 -9.06 8.52
C GLY A 106 -7.28 -8.73 9.94
N SER A 107 -8.56 -8.95 10.24
CA SER A 107 -9.15 -8.68 11.56
C SER A 107 -10.30 -9.65 11.81
N PRO A 108 -10.62 -9.95 13.11
CA PRO A 108 -11.82 -10.72 13.42
C PRO A 108 -13.10 -10.11 12.85
N HIS A 109 -13.21 -8.77 12.80
CA HIS A 109 -14.40 -8.06 12.36
C HIS A 109 -14.12 -7.08 11.24
N ARG A 110 -15.08 -6.93 10.33
CA ARG A 110 -14.92 -6.11 9.12
C ARG A 110 -14.77 -4.62 9.39
N ALA A 111 -15.39 -4.09 10.43
CA ALA A 111 -15.33 -2.66 10.72
C ALA A 111 -13.90 -2.19 10.96
N GLU A 112 -13.16 -2.93 11.78
CA GLU A 112 -11.76 -2.65 12.07
C GLU A 112 -10.88 -2.88 10.83
N ALA A 113 -11.18 -3.92 10.05
CA ALA A 113 -10.41 -4.22 8.84
C ALA A 113 -10.52 -3.08 7.81
N PHE A 114 -11.72 -2.57 7.56
CA PHE A 114 -11.91 -1.44 6.65
C PHE A 114 -11.23 -0.17 7.17
N ALA A 115 -11.46 0.17 8.46
CA ALA A 115 -10.89 1.38 9.05
C ALA A 115 -9.36 1.33 9.04
N ALA A 116 -8.78 0.21 9.43
CA ALA A 116 -7.33 0.04 9.48
C ALA A 116 -6.71 0.08 8.08
N CYS A 117 -7.34 -0.54 7.09
CA CYS A 117 -6.84 -0.54 5.73
C CYS A 117 -6.84 0.88 5.15
N GLN A 118 -7.92 1.64 5.35
CA GLN A 118 -7.98 3.03 4.91
C GLN A 118 -6.92 3.88 5.60
N TYR A 119 -6.78 3.74 6.91
CA TYR A 119 -5.73 4.44 7.65
C TYR A 119 -4.35 4.13 7.07
N GLY A 120 -4.10 2.86 6.75
CA GLY A 120 -2.82 2.40 6.21
C GLY A 120 -2.46 3.08 4.89
N ILE A 121 -3.38 3.07 3.92
CA ILE A 121 -3.10 3.68 2.62
C ILE A 121 -3.00 5.21 2.72
N ASP A 122 -3.86 5.85 3.52
CA ASP A 122 -3.82 7.30 3.70
C ASP A 122 -2.49 7.73 4.32
N THR A 123 -2.07 7.06 5.38
CA THR A 123 -0.80 7.37 6.05
C THR A 123 0.40 7.12 5.14
N LEU A 124 0.37 6.03 4.37
CA LEU A 124 1.43 5.72 3.42
C LEU A 124 1.59 6.86 2.40
N LYS A 125 0.49 7.33 1.84
CA LYS A 125 0.53 8.39 0.84
C LYS A 125 1.06 9.71 1.39
N HIS A 126 0.80 9.99 2.66
CA HIS A 126 1.30 11.22 3.29
C HIS A 126 2.75 11.13 3.75
N SER A 127 3.23 9.96 4.18
CA SER A 127 4.48 9.87 4.91
C SER A 127 5.59 9.07 4.23
N ALA A 128 5.28 8.20 3.28
CA ALA A 128 6.30 7.36 2.67
C ALA A 128 7.17 8.15 1.68
N PRO A 129 8.50 7.97 1.73
CA PRO A 129 9.42 8.62 0.79
C PRO A 129 9.41 7.88 -0.55
N ILE A 130 8.32 8.07 -1.28
CA ILE A 130 8.08 7.48 -2.59
C ILE A 130 7.67 8.59 -3.55
N TRP A 131 8.24 8.57 -4.73
CA TRP A 131 7.98 9.54 -5.79
C TRP A 131 7.53 8.81 -7.04
N LYS A 132 6.71 9.49 -7.86
CA LYS A 132 6.33 8.99 -9.16
C LYS A 132 6.64 10.02 -10.24
N LYS A 133 7.10 9.52 -11.38
CA LYS A 133 7.27 10.29 -12.60
C LYS A 133 6.17 9.88 -13.56
N GLU A 134 5.33 10.84 -13.91
CA GLU A 134 4.28 10.62 -14.89
C GLU A 134 4.82 10.88 -16.28
N HIS A 135 4.64 9.91 -17.17
CA HIS A 135 4.96 10.05 -18.59
C HIS A 135 3.67 10.33 -19.35
N TRP A 136 3.58 11.53 -19.90
CA TRP A 136 2.38 12.02 -20.55
C TRP A 136 2.36 11.63 -22.02
N ALA A 137 1.18 11.58 -22.63
CA ALA A 137 1.02 11.24 -24.04
C ALA A 137 1.71 12.25 -24.98
N ASP A 138 1.91 13.48 -24.52
CA ASP A 138 2.61 14.52 -25.31
C ASP A 138 4.14 14.38 -25.29
N GLY A 139 4.67 13.36 -24.63
CA GLY A 139 6.10 13.09 -24.52
C GLY A 139 6.79 13.78 -23.35
N SER A 140 6.10 14.66 -22.62
CA SER A 140 6.66 15.28 -21.42
C SER A 140 6.56 14.37 -20.21
N SER A 141 7.28 14.70 -19.15
CA SER A 141 7.25 13.96 -17.88
C SER A 141 7.54 14.89 -16.72
N SER A 142 7.09 14.50 -15.52
CA SER A 142 7.36 15.24 -14.29
C SER A 142 7.40 14.32 -13.09
N TRP A 143 8.29 14.63 -12.14
CA TRP A 143 8.37 13.94 -10.84
C TRP A 143 7.46 14.63 -9.84
N VAL A 144 6.69 13.84 -9.09
CA VAL A 144 5.88 14.34 -7.98
C VAL A 144 5.96 13.36 -6.81
N SER A 145 5.88 13.89 -5.58
CA SER A 145 5.70 13.05 -4.40
C SER A 145 4.29 12.43 -4.43
N ILE A 146 4.15 11.20 -3.97
CA ILE A 146 2.83 10.57 -3.88
C ILE A 146 1.89 11.34 -2.93
N ALA A 147 2.45 12.03 -1.91
CA ALA A 147 1.68 12.88 -1.01
C ALA A 147 1.04 14.06 -1.74
N ALA A 148 1.75 14.67 -2.70
CA ALA A 148 1.26 15.82 -3.45
C ALA A 148 0.06 15.46 -4.35
N CYS A 149 -0.05 14.20 -4.80
CA CYS A 149 -1.15 13.76 -5.66
C CYS A 149 -2.47 13.65 -4.91
N GLU A 150 -2.43 13.44 -3.60
CA GLU A 150 -3.63 13.33 -2.78
C GLU A 150 -4.27 14.69 -2.54
N ASP A 151 -3.45 15.72 -2.43
CA ASP A 151 -3.92 17.09 -2.15
C ASP A 151 -4.67 17.72 -3.33
N GLN A 152 -4.72 17.07 -4.46
CA GLN A 152 -5.39 17.55 -5.67
C GLN A 152 -6.84 17.08 -5.80
N HIS A 153 -7.36 16.39 -4.78
CA HIS A 153 -8.75 15.88 -4.79
C HIS A 153 -9.67 16.67 -3.88
#